data_b2c5e64a96a00bda95e92a0755048b74
#
_entry.id   b2c5e64a96a00bda95e92a0755048b74
#
_cell.length_a   1.000
_cell.length_b   1.000
_cell.length_c   1.000
_cell.angle_alpha   90.00
_cell.angle_beta   90.00
_cell.angle_gamma   90.00
#
_symmetry.space_group_name_H-M   'P 1'
#
loop_
_entity.id
_entity.type
_entity.pdbx_description
1 polymer ?
#
loop_
_entity_poly.entity_id
_entity_poly.type
_entity_poly.pdbx_seq_one_letter_code
_entity_poly.pdbx_strand_id
1 'polypeptide(L)'
;MQIIFDAIAEWLKGLLVAGIMGNLGGLFDNVNAQVGEIADQVGTAPAAWNAGVFSMIRQLSETVILPIAGLVLTFVMCYELIQLLIERNNLHDIDTWIFFKWIFKTFCAILILSNTFNIVMGVFDMAQSVVQQSAGLIQGSTEITPDMLADMETQLEAMELGPLLGLWLQSFFVGFTMTALNIVIFVIVYGRMIEIYLMTSLAPIPLATVVNREIGSMGQNYFRSLLAVGFQGLLIIVCVAIYAVLIQGITTGGDMIGAIWGCVGYTVLLCFTLFKTGSLAKSIFGAH
;
A
#
# COMPACT_ATOMS: atom_id res chain seq x y z
N MET A 1 -31.46 44.96 -28.80
CA MET A 1 -31.21 44.49 -27.46
C MET A 1 -31.04 42.95 -27.42
N GLN A 2 -31.91 42.18 -28.05
CA GLN A 2 -31.84 40.73 -28.11
C GLN A 2 -30.48 40.21 -28.63
N ILE A 3 -29.97 40.76 -29.73
CA ILE A 3 -28.68 40.36 -30.33
C ILE A 3 -27.49 40.50 -29.34
N ILE A 4 -27.53 41.51 -28.48
CA ILE A 4 -26.48 41.75 -27.48
C ILE A 4 -26.63 40.72 -26.32
N PHE A 5 -27.86 40.43 -25.94
CA PHE A 5 -28.12 39.40 -24.92
C PHE A 5 -27.72 37.98 -25.39
N ASP A 6 -28.01 37.68 -26.65
CA ASP A 6 -27.66 36.39 -27.27
C ASP A 6 -26.12 36.22 -27.39
N ALA A 7 -25.41 37.30 -27.81
CA ALA A 7 -23.95 37.28 -27.87
C ALA A 7 -23.27 37.15 -26.48
N ILE A 8 -23.85 37.81 -25.46
CA ILE A 8 -23.36 37.65 -24.07
C ILE A 8 -23.63 36.22 -23.55
N ALA A 9 -24.79 35.67 -23.87
CA ALA A 9 -25.17 34.33 -23.51
C ALA A 9 -24.25 33.28 -24.16
N GLU A 10 -23.94 33.41 -25.44
CA GLU A 10 -22.98 32.53 -26.13
C GLU A 10 -21.56 32.66 -25.58
N TRP A 11 -21.08 33.87 -25.31
CA TRP A 11 -19.79 34.10 -24.71
C TRP A 11 -19.71 33.46 -23.33
N LEU A 12 -20.74 33.65 -22.48
CA LEU A 12 -20.82 33.06 -21.15
C LEU A 12 -20.85 31.52 -21.21
N LYS A 13 -21.61 30.98 -22.18
CA LYS A 13 -21.69 29.56 -22.44
C LYS A 13 -20.29 28.97 -22.77
N GLY A 14 -19.57 29.61 -23.70
CA GLY A 14 -18.20 29.19 -24.04
C GLY A 14 -17.23 29.21 -22.82
N LEU A 15 -17.36 30.25 -21.98
CA LEU A 15 -16.55 30.37 -20.75
C LEU A 15 -16.88 29.26 -19.76
N LEU A 16 -18.15 28.89 -19.58
CA LEU A 16 -18.58 27.82 -18.69
C LEU A 16 -18.15 26.46 -19.23
N VAL A 17 -18.32 26.18 -20.51
CA VAL A 17 -17.87 24.93 -21.15
C VAL A 17 -16.38 24.78 -21.00
N ALA A 18 -15.59 25.82 -21.31
CA ALA A 18 -14.13 25.76 -21.12
C ALA A 18 -13.74 25.55 -19.66
N GLY A 19 -14.44 26.17 -18.71
CA GLY A 19 -14.21 25.96 -17.28
C GLY A 19 -14.54 24.56 -16.81
N ILE A 20 -15.65 23.98 -17.26
CA ILE A 20 -16.04 22.59 -16.96
C ILE A 20 -15.03 21.62 -17.58
N MET A 21 -14.68 21.79 -18.84
CA MET A 21 -13.71 20.94 -19.54
C MET A 21 -12.33 21.01 -18.90
N GLY A 22 -11.89 22.18 -18.44
CA GLY A 22 -10.66 22.35 -17.69
C GLY A 22 -10.67 21.59 -16.35
N ASN A 23 -11.78 21.66 -15.62
CA ASN A 23 -11.94 20.94 -14.36
C ASN A 23 -12.03 19.43 -14.56
N LEU A 24 -12.74 18.96 -15.60
CA LEU A 24 -12.88 17.54 -15.93
C LEU A 24 -11.58 16.96 -16.50
N GLY A 25 -10.91 17.66 -17.41
CA GLY A 25 -9.59 17.26 -17.91
C GLY A 25 -8.61 17.12 -16.75
N GLY A 26 -8.54 18.12 -15.87
CA GLY A 26 -7.71 18.05 -14.66
C GLY A 26 -8.11 16.93 -13.70
N LEU A 27 -9.37 16.56 -13.61
CA LEU A 27 -9.85 15.43 -12.80
C LEU A 27 -9.37 14.10 -13.38
N PHE A 28 -9.51 13.89 -14.68
CA PHE A 28 -9.10 12.65 -15.33
C PHE A 28 -7.58 12.50 -15.40
N ASP A 29 -6.86 13.59 -15.66
CA ASP A 29 -5.40 13.63 -15.59
C ASP A 29 -4.93 13.28 -14.17
N ASN A 30 -5.60 13.78 -13.15
CA ASN A 30 -5.30 13.49 -11.75
C ASN A 30 -5.56 12.02 -11.40
N VAL A 31 -6.66 11.43 -11.90
CA VAL A 31 -6.96 10.01 -11.73
C VAL A 31 -5.89 9.12 -12.37
N ASN A 32 -5.52 9.41 -13.61
CA ASN A 32 -4.48 8.66 -14.33
C ASN A 32 -3.12 8.80 -13.65
N ALA A 33 -2.72 10.02 -13.27
CA ALA A 33 -1.49 10.27 -12.54
C ALA A 33 -1.46 9.54 -11.20
N GLN A 34 -2.57 9.52 -10.47
CA GLN A 34 -2.70 8.86 -9.18
C GLN A 34 -2.57 7.34 -9.26
N VAL A 35 -3.19 6.71 -10.27
CA VAL A 35 -3.03 5.28 -10.53
C VAL A 35 -1.57 4.93 -10.78
N GLY A 36 -0.89 5.73 -11.62
CA GLY A 36 0.55 5.57 -11.91
C GLY A 36 1.42 5.79 -10.67
N GLU A 37 1.17 6.86 -9.89
CA GLU A 37 1.93 7.18 -8.69
C GLU A 37 1.78 6.11 -7.60
N ILE A 38 0.57 5.61 -7.36
CA ILE A 38 0.34 4.52 -6.39
C ILE A 38 1.10 3.27 -6.82
N ALA A 39 1.03 2.91 -8.10
CA ALA A 39 1.71 1.73 -8.63
C ALA A 39 3.24 1.85 -8.48
N ASP A 40 3.80 3.01 -8.78
CA ASP A 40 5.23 3.30 -8.65
C ASP A 40 5.67 3.29 -7.18
N GLN A 41 4.98 4.00 -6.30
CA GLN A 41 5.30 4.09 -4.88
C GLN A 41 5.19 2.73 -4.17
N VAL A 42 4.14 1.96 -4.49
CA VAL A 42 3.93 0.62 -3.92
C VAL A 42 4.94 -0.38 -4.50
N GLY A 43 5.35 -0.19 -5.75
CA GLY A 43 6.37 -0.96 -6.45
C GLY A 43 7.80 -0.57 -6.09
N THR A 44 8.05 0.49 -5.32
CA THR A 44 9.40 0.93 -4.96
C THR A 44 9.98 0.13 -3.78
N ALA A 45 11.24 -0.32 -3.89
CA ALA A 45 11.92 -1.05 -2.81
C ALA A 45 12.14 -0.16 -1.59
N PRO A 46 12.05 -0.70 -0.36
CA PRO A 46 12.37 0.08 0.84
C PRO A 46 13.76 0.74 0.78
N ALA A 47 14.75 0.05 0.21
CA ALA A 47 16.10 0.61 0.03
C ALA A 47 16.17 1.79 -0.95
N ALA A 48 15.30 1.80 -1.97
CA ALA A 48 15.26 2.83 -3.01
C ALA A 48 14.34 4.01 -2.64
N TRP A 49 13.34 3.79 -1.78
CA TRP A 49 12.34 4.80 -1.43
C TRP A 49 12.96 6.02 -0.74
N ASN A 50 13.80 5.80 0.25
CA ASN A 50 14.57 6.85 0.90
C ASN A 50 15.86 6.29 1.51
N ALA A 51 17.00 6.52 0.85
CA ALA A 51 18.28 5.98 1.26
C ALA A 51 18.73 6.49 2.66
N GLY A 52 18.36 7.71 3.05
CA GLY A 52 18.67 8.28 4.36
C GLY A 52 17.91 7.58 5.47
N VAL A 53 16.61 7.42 5.32
CA VAL A 53 15.76 6.68 6.28
C VAL A 53 16.20 5.22 6.34
N PHE A 54 16.43 4.58 5.20
CA PHE A 54 16.88 3.20 5.14
C PHE A 54 18.19 2.97 5.91
N SER A 55 19.21 3.81 5.70
CA SER A 55 20.50 3.70 6.40
C SER A 55 20.36 3.93 7.90
N MET A 56 19.53 4.88 8.33
CA MET A 56 19.22 5.13 9.73
C MET A 56 18.54 3.92 10.39
N ILE A 57 17.53 3.35 9.75
CA ILE A 57 16.81 2.18 10.27
C ILE A 57 17.73 0.95 10.33
N ARG A 58 18.56 0.75 9.32
CA ARG A 58 19.57 -0.32 9.32
C ARG A 58 20.53 -0.15 10.49
N GLN A 59 21.10 1.03 10.66
CA GLN A 59 22.01 1.32 11.77
C GLN A 59 21.32 1.11 13.13
N LEU A 60 20.10 1.58 13.30
CA LEU A 60 19.32 1.37 14.53
C LEU A 60 19.13 -0.13 14.81
N SER A 61 18.71 -0.90 13.80
CA SER A 61 18.50 -2.34 13.93
C SER A 61 19.79 -3.09 14.28
N GLU A 62 20.90 -2.80 13.58
CA GLU A 62 22.16 -3.53 13.74
C GLU A 62 22.95 -3.10 14.98
N THR A 63 22.93 -1.81 15.37
CA THR A 63 23.79 -1.32 16.48
C THR A 63 23.08 -1.24 17.83
N VAL A 64 21.75 -1.07 17.85
CA VAL A 64 20.99 -0.88 19.09
C VAL A 64 20.13 -2.12 19.38
N ILE A 65 19.33 -2.54 18.41
CA ILE A 65 18.33 -3.59 18.64
C ILE A 65 18.95 -4.98 18.61
N LEU A 66 19.90 -5.25 17.72
CA LEU A 66 20.56 -6.56 17.61
C LEU A 66 21.28 -7.00 18.90
N PRO A 67 22.03 -6.14 19.63
CA PRO A 67 22.60 -6.51 20.93
C PRO A 67 21.53 -6.88 21.96
N ILE A 68 20.40 -6.14 22.01
CA ILE A 68 19.27 -6.45 22.91
C ILE A 68 18.68 -7.82 22.54
N ALA A 69 18.48 -8.06 21.27
CA ALA A 69 17.97 -9.34 20.77
C ALA A 69 18.94 -10.49 21.05
N GLY A 70 20.24 -10.24 21.07
CA GLY A 70 21.25 -11.21 21.51
C GLY A 70 21.08 -11.62 22.98
N LEU A 71 20.77 -10.67 23.88
CA LEU A 71 20.44 -10.98 25.28
C LEU A 71 19.15 -11.81 25.38
N VAL A 72 18.12 -11.45 24.61
CA VAL A 72 16.87 -12.22 24.53
C VAL A 72 17.14 -13.64 24.05
N LEU A 73 17.93 -13.80 22.97
CA LEU A 73 18.30 -15.12 22.45
C LEU A 73 19.04 -15.94 23.51
N THR A 74 19.97 -15.33 24.23
CA THR A 74 20.71 -16.01 25.29
C THR A 74 19.76 -16.56 26.36
N PHE A 75 18.83 -15.73 26.83
CA PHE A 75 17.79 -16.15 27.78
C PHE A 75 16.94 -17.30 27.21
N VAL A 76 16.45 -17.15 25.97
CA VAL A 76 15.63 -18.17 25.29
C VAL A 76 16.36 -19.49 25.16
N MET A 77 17.65 -19.46 24.80
CA MET A 77 18.46 -20.69 24.67
C MET A 77 18.80 -21.38 26.01
N CYS A 78 19.03 -20.58 27.07
CA CYS A 78 19.16 -21.13 28.41
C CYS A 78 17.86 -21.79 28.89
N TYR A 79 16.73 -21.15 28.66
CA TYR A 79 15.41 -21.68 28.99
C TYR A 79 15.12 -22.98 28.23
N GLU A 80 15.42 -23.02 26.94
CA GLU A 80 15.30 -24.22 26.09
C GLU A 80 16.16 -25.37 26.63
N LEU A 81 17.40 -25.08 27.05
CA LEU A 81 18.28 -26.10 27.64
C LEU A 81 17.68 -26.69 28.94
N ILE A 82 17.15 -25.81 29.80
CA ILE A 82 16.51 -26.25 31.06
C ILE A 82 15.31 -27.16 30.75
N GLN A 83 14.47 -26.77 29.78
CA GLN A 83 13.32 -27.56 29.36
C GLN A 83 13.75 -28.95 28.85
N LEU A 84 14.77 -29.02 27.98
CA LEU A 84 15.29 -30.27 27.46
C LEU A 84 15.82 -31.21 28.57
N LEU A 85 16.36 -30.63 29.65
CA LEU A 85 16.82 -31.42 30.79
C LEU A 85 15.67 -31.92 31.69
N ILE A 86 14.62 -31.12 31.86
CA ILE A 86 13.45 -31.45 32.69
C ILE A 86 12.54 -32.48 32.01
N GLU A 87 12.26 -32.34 30.72
CA GLU A 87 11.37 -33.23 29.97
C GLU A 87 11.83 -34.70 29.98
N ARG A 88 13.10 -34.93 30.14
CA ARG A 88 13.69 -36.28 30.26
C ARG A 88 13.97 -36.67 31.70
N ASN A 89 12.98 -36.84 32.50
CA ASN A 89 12.87 -37.23 33.91
C ASN A 89 13.91 -38.25 34.48
N ASN A 90 14.96 -38.58 33.76
CA ASN A 90 16.06 -39.43 34.15
C ASN A 90 17.39 -38.72 33.89
N LEU A 91 17.88 -37.98 34.89
CA LEU A 91 19.23 -37.40 34.91
C LEU A 91 20.35 -38.43 34.76
N HIS A 92 20.02 -39.71 34.75
CA HIS A 92 21.00 -40.81 34.71
C HIS A 92 21.41 -41.23 33.28
N ASP A 93 20.58 -40.92 32.27
CA ASP A 93 20.84 -41.24 30.86
C ASP A 93 20.77 -39.96 30.01
N ILE A 94 21.67 -39.00 30.24
CA ILE A 94 21.79 -37.82 29.39
C ILE A 94 22.45 -38.23 28.07
N ASP A 95 21.64 -38.45 27.05
CA ASP A 95 22.08 -38.72 25.68
C ASP A 95 22.86 -37.52 25.13
N THR A 96 24.16 -37.71 24.85
CA THR A 96 25.02 -36.67 24.24
C THR A 96 24.41 -36.04 22.99
N TRP A 97 23.52 -36.77 22.31
CA TRP A 97 22.79 -36.29 21.13
C TRP A 97 21.88 -35.09 21.39
N ILE A 98 21.37 -34.92 22.60
CA ILE A 98 20.52 -33.79 23.00
C ILE A 98 21.32 -32.48 23.00
N PHE A 99 22.54 -32.54 23.57
CA PHE A 99 23.43 -31.37 23.55
C PHE A 99 23.84 -31.01 22.14
N PHE A 100 24.04 -31.98 21.26
CA PHE A 100 24.38 -31.73 19.86
C PHE A 100 23.22 -31.02 19.14
N LYS A 101 21.99 -31.46 19.34
CA LYS A 101 20.79 -30.81 18.82
C LYS A 101 20.64 -29.35 19.31
N TRP A 102 20.88 -29.14 20.61
CA TRP A 102 20.80 -27.83 21.21
C TRP A 102 21.88 -26.87 20.66
N ILE A 103 23.13 -27.34 20.55
CA ILE A 103 24.24 -26.56 19.97
C ILE A 103 23.93 -26.19 18.52
N PHE A 104 23.49 -27.17 17.72
CA PHE A 104 23.11 -26.89 16.31
C PHE A 104 21.96 -25.88 16.20
N LYS A 105 20.95 -26.02 17.05
CA LYS A 105 19.82 -25.11 17.14
C LYS A 105 20.28 -23.69 17.53
N THR A 106 21.17 -23.58 18.50
CA THR A 106 21.78 -22.31 18.92
C THR A 106 22.56 -21.65 17.78
N PHE A 107 23.35 -22.44 17.07
CA PHE A 107 24.11 -21.95 15.92
C PHE A 107 23.19 -21.40 14.82
N CYS A 108 22.13 -22.14 14.45
CA CYS A 108 21.15 -21.67 13.50
C CYS A 108 20.45 -20.39 13.97
N ALA A 109 20.12 -20.31 15.26
CA ALA A 109 19.50 -19.11 15.85
C ALA A 109 20.41 -17.89 15.76
N ILE A 110 21.69 -18.03 16.04
CA ILE A 110 22.68 -16.95 15.90
C ILE A 110 22.81 -16.52 14.44
N LEU A 111 22.83 -17.46 13.49
CA LEU A 111 22.89 -17.14 12.06
C LEU A 111 21.65 -16.36 11.60
N ILE A 112 20.48 -16.75 12.04
CA ILE A 112 19.23 -16.04 11.72
C ILE A 112 19.27 -14.65 12.34
N LEU A 113 19.65 -14.53 13.59
CA LEU A 113 19.69 -13.27 14.32
C LEU A 113 20.68 -12.28 13.70
N SER A 114 21.90 -12.74 13.39
CA SER A 114 22.94 -11.89 12.79
C SER A 114 22.61 -11.44 11.37
N ASN A 115 21.74 -12.15 10.65
CA ASN A 115 21.29 -11.79 9.30
C ASN A 115 19.84 -11.28 9.25
N THR A 116 19.26 -10.94 10.40
CA THR A 116 17.85 -10.53 10.48
C THR A 116 17.48 -9.44 9.50
N PHE A 117 18.27 -8.38 9.40
CA PHE A 117 18.00 -7.25 8.50
C PHE A 117 17.93 -7.71 7.03
N ASN A 118 18.87 -8.52 6.58
CA ASN A 118 18.93 -9.04 5.22
C ASN A 118 17.76 -10.02 4.94
N ILE A 119 17.39 -10.84 5.92
CA ILE A 119 16.25 -11.78 5.80
C ILE A 119 14.95 -10.98 5.62
N VAL A 120 14.75 -9.95 6.44
CA VAL A 120 13.54 -9.10 6.38
C VAL A 120 13.49 -8.34 5.05
N MET A 121 14.62 -7.76 4.60
CA MET A 121 14.67 -7.11 3.29
C MET A 121 14.40 -8.09 2.15
N GLY A 122 14.95 -9.30 2.19
CA GLY A 122 14.68 -10.33 1.19
C GLY A 122 13.19 -10.70 1.09
N VAL A 123 12.45 -10.69 2.19
CA VAL A 123 10.99 -10.90 2.17
C VAL A 123 10.29 -9.73 1.46
N PHE A 124 10.69 -8.49 1.73
CA PHE A 124 10.12 -7.33 1.05
C PHE A 124 10.50 -7.27 -0.42
N ASP A 125 11.73 -7.59 -0.80
CA ASP A 125 12.18 -7.64 -2.20
C ASP A 125 11.40 -8.70 -2.99
N MET A 126 11.12 -9.86 -2.39
CA MET A 126 10.28 -10.89 -2.99
C MET A 126 8.85 -10.39 -3.19
N ALA A 127 8.23 -9.83 -2.15
CA ALA A 127 6.88 -9.31 -2.23
C ALA A 127 6.78 -8.20 -3.28
N GLN A 128 7.79 -7.35 -3.38
CA GLN A 128 7.85 -6.28 -4.36
C GLN A 128 8.00 -6.78 -5.80
N SER A 129 8.79 -7.82 -6.05
CA SER A 129 8.88 -8.41 -7.39
C SER A 129 7.51 -8.89 -7.88
N VAL A 130 6.68 -9.43 -6.98
CA VAL A 130 5.29 -9.81 -7.29
C VAL A 130 4.43 -8.59 -7.58
N VAL A 131 4.57 -7.51 -6.81
CA VAL A 131 3.86 -6.24 -7.02
C VAL A 131 4.19 -5.64 -8.38
N GLN A 132 5.47 -5.55 -8.74
CA GLN A 132 5.91 -5.01 -10.03
C GLN A 132 5.40 -5.83 -11.22
N GLN A 133 5.46 -7.15 -11.13
CA GLN A 133 4.91 -8.02 -12.17
C GLN A 133 3.40 -7.83 -12.34
N SER A 134 2.68 -7.67 -11.22
CA SER A 134 1.23 -7.43 -11.24
C SER A 134 0.89 -6.05 -11.81
N ALA A 135 1.65 -5.00 -11.46
CA ALA A 135 1.48 -3.66 -12.00
C ALA A 135 1.67 -3.63 -13.52
N GLY A 136 2.65 -4.36 -14.06
CA GLY A 136 2.89 -4.47 -15.49
C GLY A 136 1.73 -5.10 -16.27
N LEU A 137 0.95 -5.99 -15.65
CA LEU A 137 -0.25 -6.57 -16.27
C LEU A 137 -1.43 -5.59 -16.33
N ILE A 138 -1.44 -4.59 -15.46
CA ILE A 138 -2.56 -3.66 -15.26
C ILE A 138 -2.41 -2.39 -16.11
N GLN A 139 -1.19 -1.93 -16.36
CA GLN A 139 -0.89 -0.68 -17.08
C GLN A 139 -1.46 -0.58 -18.50
N GLY A 140 -1.87 -1.67 -19.13
CA GLY A 140 -2.45 -1.68 -20.47
C GLY A 140 -3.95 -1.38 -20.56
N SER A 141 -4.67 -1.22 -19.43
CA SER A 141 -6.13 -1.19 -19.42
C SER A 141 -6.76 0.07 -18.79
N THR A 142 -5.99 1.14 -18.53
CA THR A 142 -6.45 2.21 -17.63
C THR A 142 -6.43 3.63 -18.19
N GLU A 143 -6.16 3.86 -19.49
CA GLU A 143 -6.11 5.21 -20.05
C GLU A 143 -7.49 5.73 -20.44
N ILE A 144 -7.88 6.87 -19.89
CA ILE A 144 -9.02 7.67 -20.37
C ILE A 144 -8.55 8.36 -21.65
N THR A 145 -9.20 8.02 -22.77
CA THR A 145 -8.77 8.48 -24.10
C THR A 145 -9.24 9.91 -24.39
N PRO A 146 -8.48 10.70 -25.19
CA PRO A 146 -8.89 12.04 -25.63
C PRO A 146 -10.25 12.07 -26.34
N ASP A 147 -10.65 10.98 -27.00
CA ASP A 147 -11.92 10.88 -27.71
C ASP A 147 -13.13 10.98 -26.75
N MET A 148 -13.00 10.43 -25.54
CA MET A 148 -14.05 10.55 -24.51
C MET A 148 -14.26 12.01 -24.05
N LEU A 149 -13.19 12.79 -23.97
CA LEU A 149 -13.27 14.21 -23.62
C LEU A 149 -13.94 15.03 -24.72
N ALA A 150 -13.67 14.72 -25.99
CA ALA A 150 -14.30 15.39 -27.13
C ALA A 150 -15.82 15.13 -27.20
N ASP A 151 -16.25 13.90 -26.87
CA ASP A 151 -17.69 13.60 -26.79
C ASP A 151 -18.38 14.36 -25.66
N MET A 152 -17.70 14.53 -24.50
CA MET A 152 -18.19 15.32 -23.38
C MET A 152 -18.32 16.82 -23.75
N GLU A 153 -17.35 17.40 -24.44
CA GLU A 153 -17.36 18.77 -24.90
C GLU A 153 -18.57 19.02 -25.80
N THR A 154 -18.83 18.14 -26.76
CA THR A 154 -19.98 18.21 -27.67
C THR A 154 -21.32 18.19 -26.91
N GLN A 155 -21.43 17.37 -25.86
CA GLN A 155 -22.64 17.32 -25.01
C GLN A 155 -22.81 18.60 -24.19
N LEU A 156 -21.73 19.17 -23.65
CA LEU A 156 -21.79 20.46 -22.93
C LEU A 156 -22.21 21.62 -23.83
N GLU A 157 -21.71 21.66 -25.05
CA GLU A 157 -22.11 22.70 -26.03
C GLU A 157 -23.58 22.60 -26.39
N ALA A 158 -24.20 21.43 -26.30
CA ALA A 158 -25.64 21.27 -26.57
C ALA A 158 -26.53 21.69 -25.38
N MET A 159 -25.99 21.93 -24.19
CA MET A 159 -26.75 22.28 -22.99
C MET A 159 -27.14 23.76 -22.90
N GLU A 160 -28.19 24.05 -22.15
CA GLU A 160 -28.61 25.43 -21.83
C GLU A 160 -27.75 26.03 -20.70
N LEU A 161 -27.71 27.35 -20.60
CA LEU A 161 -26.90 28.11 -19.63
C LEU A 161 -27.17 27.74 -18.15
N GLY A 162 -28.45 27.48 -17.80
CA GLY A 162 -28.85 27.18 -16.43
C GLY A 162 -28.19 25.85 -15.90
N PRO A 163 -28.38 24.76 -16.61
CA PRO A 163 -27.69 23.48 -16.30
C PRO A 163 -26.17 23.57 -16.33
N LEU A 164 -25.59 24.33 -17.28
CA LEU A 164 -24.13 24.56 -17.37
C LEU A 164 -23.56 25.26 -16.14
N LEU A 165 -24.23 26.29 -15.62
CA LEU A 165 -23.84 26.95 -14.36
C LEU A 165 -23.84 25.95 -13.18
N GLY A 166 -24.87 25.12 -13.10
CA GLY A 166 -24.96 24.06 -12.09
C GLY A 166 -23.81 23.06 -12.19
N LEU A 167 -23.50 22.61 -13.40
CA LEU A 167 -22.38 21.70 -13.68
C LEU A 167 -21.02 22.34 -13.39
N TRP A 168 -20.81 23.59 -13.74
CA TRP A 168 -19.59 24.32 -13.46
C TRP A 168 -19.33 24.39 -11.95
N LEU A 169 -20.36 24.71 -11.16
CA LEU A 169 -20.27 24.76 -9.71
C LEU A 169 -19.97 23.35 -9.12
N GLN A 170 -20.64 22.31 -9.65
CA GLN A 170 -20.41 20.92 -9.24
C GLN A 170 -19.00 20.46 -9.57
N SER A 171 -18.48 20.76 -10.77
CA SER A 171 -17.13 20.36 -11.17
C SER A 171 -16.04 20.96 -10.26
N PHE A 172 -16.26 22.19 -9.76
CA PHE A 172 -15.38 22.80 -8.77
C PHE A 172 -15.37 22.05 -7.43
N PHE A 173 -16.55 21.70 -6.90
CA PHE A 173 -16.65 20.91 -5.66
C PHE A 173 -16.06 19.52 -5.81
N VAL A 174 -16.24 18.90 -6.96
CA VAL A 174 -15.64 17.59 -7.27
C VAL A 174 -14.12 17.67 -7.26
N GLY A 175 -13.52 18.67 -7.91
CA GLY A 175 -12.07 18.90 -7.89
C GLY A 175 -11.51 19.06 -6.48
N PHE A 176 -12.18 19.83 -5.63
CA PHE A 176 -11.80 19.98 -4.23
C PHE A 176 -11.88 18.65 -3.45
N THR A 177 -12.96 17.90 -3.65
CA THR A 177 -13.14 16.58 -2.99
C THR A 177 -12.07 15.59 -3.44
N MET A 178 -11.74 15.56 -4.73
CA MET A 178 -10.68 14.70 -5.27
C MET A 178 -9.32 15.05 -4.68
N THR A 179 -9.00 16.33 -4.53
CA THR A 179 -7.75 16.75 -3.87
C THR A 179 -7.67 16.24 -2.42
N ALA A 180 -8.76 16.31 -1.67
CA ALA A 180 -8.82 15.78 -0.31
C ALA A 180 -8.63 14.24 -0.28
N LEU A 181 -9.25 13.51 -1.22
CA LEU A 181 -9.11 12.07 -1.33
C LEU A 181 -7.68 11.66 -1.74
N ASN A 182 -7.01 12.43 -2.59
CA ASN A 182 -5.61 12.21 -2.95
C ASN A 182 -4.68 12.28 -1.73
N ILE A 183 -4.91 13.23 -0.82
CA ILE A 183 -4.16 13.31 0.44
C ILE A 183 -4.38 12.04 1.28
N VAL A 184 -5.61 11.53 1.34
CA VAL A 184 -5.91 10.28 2.07
C VAL A 184 -5.16 9.10 1.46
N ILE A 185 -5.15 8.95 0.16
CA ILE A 185 -4.44 7.89 -0.56
C ILE A 185 -2.93 7.99 -0.31
N PHE A 186 -2.38 9.21 -0.42
CA PHE A 186 -0.98 9.47 -0.10
C PHE A 186 -0.63 8.98 1.31
N VAL A 187 -1.43 9.33 2.32
CA VAL A 187 -1.21 8.89 3.72
C VAL A 187 -1.21 7.37 3.85
N ILE A 188 -2.09 6.66 3.13
CA ILE A 188 -2.15 5.18 3.19
C ILE A 188 -0.90 4.56 2.56
N VAL A 189 -0.52 5.01 1.38
CA VAL A 189 0.61 4.44 0.63
C VAL A 189 1.95 4.71 1.34
N TYR A 190 2.17 5.96 1.77
CA TYR A 190 3.38 6.32 2.52
C TYR A 190 3.39 5.72 3.93
N GLY A 191 2.21 5.63 4.58
CA GLY A 191 2.05 4.99 5.88
C GLY A 191 2.49 3.52 5.87
N ARG A 192 2.19 2.78 4.80
CA ARG A 192 2.68 1.41 4.60
C ARG A 192 4.22 1.37 4.60
N MET A 193 4.90 2.28 3.91
CA MET A 193 6.36 2.30 3.86
C MET A 193 6.97 2.57 5.26
N ILE A 194 6.34 3.47 6.03
CA ILE A 194 6.73 3.72 7.42
C ILE A 194 6.51 2.46 8.27
N GLU A 195 5.41 1.74 8.11
CA GLU A 195 5.15 0.47 8.81
C GLU A 195 6.24 -0.57 8.50
N ILE A 196 6.67 -0.69 7.23
CA ILE A 196 7.79 -1.54 6.82
C ILE A 196 9.07 -1.19 7.58
N TYR A 197 9.43 0.08 7.64
CA TYR A 197 10.64 0.50 8.35
C TYR A 197 10.55 0.27 9.87
N LEU A 198 9.41 0.54 10.48
CA LEU A 198 9.20 0.28 11.92
C LEU A 198 9.31 -1.21 12.23
N MET A 199 8.69 -2.06 11.44
CA MET A 199 8.81 -3.52 11.59
C MET A 199 10.25 -3.96 11.42
N THR A 200 10.94 -3.49 10.39
CA THR A 200 12.33 -3.86 10.12
C THR A 200 13.27 -3.44 11.24
N SER A 201 13.06 -2.26 11.84
CA SER A 201 13.91 -1.76 12.93
C SER A 201 13.91 -2.67 14.15
N LEU A 202 12.76 -3.25 14.51
CA LEU A 202 12.57 -4.08 15.69
C LEU A 202 12.66 -5.60 15.41
N ALA A 203 12.85 -5.99 14.17
CA ALA A 203 12.86 -7.38 13.71
C ALA A 203 13.75 -8.34 14.52
N PRO A 204 14.95 -7.96 14.99
CA PRO A 204 15.81 -8.89 15.73
C PRO A 204 15.17 -9.43 17.01
N ILE A 205 14.34 -8.65 17.72
CA ILE A 205 13.75 -9.07 19.01
C ILE A 205 12.77 -10.24 18.83
N PRO A 206 11.71 -10.15 18.00
CA PRO A 206 10.80 -11.28 17.81
C PRO A 206 11.49 -12.47 17.13
N LEU A 207 12.43 -12.25 16.21
CA LEU A 207 13.14 -13.34 15.56
C LEU A 207 14.07 -14.11 16.51
N ALA A 208 14.59 -13.48 17.56
CA ALA A 208 15.35 -14.17 18.61
C ALA A 208 14.51 -15.23 19.34
N THR A 209 13.18 -15.11 19.34
CA THR A 209 12.28 -16.06 20.04
C THR A 209 11.84 -17.25 19.19
N VAL A 210 11.99 -17.21 17.86
CA VAL A 210 11.47 -18.23 16.92
C VAL A 210 11.94 -19.64 17.26
N VAL A 211 13.12 -19.75 17.85
CA VAL A 211 13.80 -21.01 18.07
C VAL A 211 13.17 -21.85 19.20
N ASN A 212 12.52 -21.21 20.17
CA ASN A 212 11.89 -21.91 21.29
C ASN A 212 10.44 -22.27 20.96
N ARG A 213 9.98 -23.45 21.40
CA ARG A 213 8.62 -23.94 21.12
C ARG A 213 7.51 -23.16 21.84
N GLU A 214 7.78 -22.73 23.07
CA GLU A 214 6.77 -22.05 23.90
C GLU A 214 6.71 -20.56 23.63
N ILE A 215 7.87 -19.91 23.50
CA ILE A 215 7.98 -18.47 23.30
C ILE A 215 8.00 -18.09 21.82
N GLY A 216 8.25 -19.04 20.93
CA GLY A 216 8.42 -18.85 19.49
C GLY A 216 7.19 -18.36 18.74
N SER A 217 6.00 -18.39 19.37
CA SER A 217 4.77 -17.84 18.82
C SER A 217 4.90 -16.34 18.48
N MET A 218 5.66 -15.57 19.28
CA MET A 218 5.95 -14.17 19.02
C MET A 218 6.69 -13.99 17.69
N GLY A 219 7.77 -14.73 17.47
CA GLY A 219 8.55 -14.64 16.25
C GLY A 219 7.80 -15.18 15.03
N GLN A 220 7.00 -16.24 15.18
CA GLN A 220 6.15 -16.75 14.10
C GLN A 220 5.08 -15.74 13.70
N ASN A 221 4.42 -15.11 14.67
CA ASN A 221 3.42 -14.09 14.41
C ASN A 221 4.05 -12.85 13.76
N TYR A 222 5.24 -12.46 14.21
CA TYR A 222 6.00 -11.39 13.56
C TYR A 222 6.29 -11.72 12.09
N PHE A 223 6.74 -12.93 11.78
CA PHE A 223 7.02 -13.35 10.40
C PHE A 223 5.76 -13.33 9.52
N ARG A 224 4.61 -13.78 10.05
CA ARG A 224 3.31 -13.66 9.38
C ARG A 224 2.93 -12.20 9.15
N SER A 225 3.15 -11.33 10.11
CA SER A 225 2.89 -9.89 9.98
C SER A 225 3.80 -9.24 8.93
N LEU A 226 5.06 -9.67 8.87
CA LEU A 226 6.03 -9.23 7.86
C LEU A 226 5.57 -9.58 6.44
N LEU A 227 5.13 -10.83 6.23
CA LEU A 227 4.54 -11.28 4.97
C LEU A 227 3.27 -10.48 4.65
N ALA A 228 2.40 -10.27 5.63
CA ALA A 228 1.17 -9.51 5.44
C ALA A 228 1.46 -8.08 4.94
N VAL A 229 2.36 -7.35 5.57
CA VAL A 229 2.72 -5.98 5.16
C VAL A 229 3.46 -5.98 3.80
N GLY A 230 4.31 -6.98 3.54
CA GLY A 230 4.96 -7.15 2.24
C GLY A 230 3.93 -7.32 1.11
N PHE A 231 3.00 -8.26 1.28
CA PHE A 231 1.97 -8.55 0.27
C PHE A 231 0.78 -7.57 0.27
N GLN A 232 0.65 -6.69 1.26
CA GLN A 232 -0.32 -5.60 1.22
C GLN A 232 -0.17 -4.76 -0.04
N GLY A 233 1.06 -4.58 -0.55
CA GLY A 233 1.30 -3.89 -1.80
C GLY A 233 0.57 -4.50 -2.99
N LEU A 234 0.53 -5.83 -3.08
CA LEU A 234 -0.23 -6.53 -4.11
C LEU A 234 -1.74 -6.22 -4.00
N LEU A 235 -2.29 -6.23 -2.78
CA LEU A 235 -3.70 -5.89 -2.58
C LEU A 235 -4.00 -4.44 -2.98
N ILE A 236 -3.10 -3.51 -2.69
CA ILE A 236 -3.22 -2.11 -3.13
C ILE A 236 -3.27 -2.03 -4.66
N ILE A 237 -2.34 -2.69 -5.37
CA ILE A 237 -2.33 -2.70 -6.85
C ILE A 237 -3.62 -3.30 -7.41
N VAL A 238 -4.12 -4.39 -6.85
CA VAL A 238 -5.40 -4.99 -7.27
C VAL A 238 -6.57 -4.03 -7.05
N CYS A 239 -6.64 -3.33 -5.91
CA CYS A 239 -7.66 -2.31 -5.65
C CYS A 239 -7.60 -1.17 -6.66
N VAL A 240 -6.39 -0.69 -6.99
CA VAL A 240 -6.18 0.38 -7.98
C VAL A 240 -6.59 -0.08 -9.38
N ALA A 241 -6.28 -1.34 -9.75
CA ALA A 241 -6.71 -1.90 -11.02
C ALA A 241 -8.24 -1.97 -11.15
N ILE A 242 -8.92 -2.46 -10.12
CA ILE A 242 -10.38 -2.51 -10.08
C ILE A 242 -10.95 -1.09 -10.20
N TYR A 243 -10.39 -0.13 -9.46
CA TYR A 243 -10.80 1.27 -9.54
C TYR A 243 -10.65 1.83 -10.94
N ALA A 244 -9.53 1.61 -11.61
CA ALA A 244 -9.28 2.09 -12.96
C ALA A 244 -10.30 1.54 -13.97
N VAL A 245 -10.62 0.24 -13.90
CA VAL A 245 -11.65 -0.38 -14.75
C VAL A 245 -13.04 0.20 -14.46
N LEU A 246 -13.37 0.46 -13.19
CA LEU A 246 -14.66 1.06 -12.82
C LEU A 246 -14.80 2.49 -13.35
N ILE A 247 -13.74 3.30 -13.29
CA ILE A 247 -13.74 4.66 -13.84
C ILE A 247 -13.98 4.66 -15.37
N GLN A 248 -13.34 3.76 -16.10
CA GLN A 248 -13.56 3.62 -17.55
C GLN A 248 -15.03 3.31 -17.89
N GLY A 249 -15.67 2.46 -17.08
CA GLY A 249 -17.08 2.11 -17.27
C GLY A 249 -18.04 3.31 -17.13
N ILE A 250 -17.67 4.35 -16.40
CA ILE A 250 -18.52 5.53 -16.20
C ILE A 250 -18.54 6.42 -17.45
N THR A 251 -17.39 6.61 -18.09
CA THR A 251 -17.23 7.55 -19.21
C THR A 251 -18.00 7.14 -20.46
N THR A 252 -18.46 5.88 -20.56
CA THR A 252 -19.21 5.34 -21.68
C THR A 252 -20.74 5.51 -21.58
N GLY A 253 -21.26 6.05 -20.45
CA GLY A 253 -22.70 6.00 -20.12
C GLY A 253 -23.56 7.17 -20.63
N GLY A 254 -23.01 8.21 -21.24
CA GLY A 254 -23.77 9.34 -21.79
C GLY A 254 -24.42 10.31 -20.77
N ASP A 255 -24.38 10.00 -19.46
CA ASP A 255 -24.82 10.89 -18.37
C ASP A 255 -23.61 11.55 -17.70
N MET A 256 -23.35 12.81 -18.08
CA MET A 256 -22.19 13.56 -17.61
C MET A 256 -22.24 13.84 -16.10
N ILE A 257 -23.41 14.13 -15.55
CA ILE A 257 -23.57 14.37 -14.11
C ILE A 257 -23.29 13.08 -13.33
N GLY A 258 -23.86 11.97 -13.81
CA GLY A 258 -23.60 10.65 -13.26
C GLY A 258 -22.15 10.24 -13.37
N ALA A 259 -21.47 10.56 -14.47
CA ALA A 259 -20.04 10.31 -14.66
C ALA A 259 -19.16 11.05 -13.62
N ILE A 260 -19.40 12.35 -13.43
CA ILE A 260 -18.64 13.19 -12.47
C ILE A 260 -18.80 12.65 -11.03
N TRP A 261 -20.03 12.44 -10.58
CA TRP A 261 -20.29 11.92 -9.23
C TRP A 261 -19.88 10.46 -9.07
N GLY A 262 -19.92 9.67 -10.14
CA GLY A 262 -19.42 8.32 -10.20
C GLY A 262 -17.90 8.27 -9.93
N CYS A 263 -17.12 9.16 -10.53
CA CYS A 263 -15.69 9.29 -10.26
C CYS A 263 -15.41 9.55 -8.77
N VAL A 264 -16.14 10.50 -8.17
CA VAL A 264 -16.01 10.77 -6.71
C VAL A 264 -16.38 9.53 -5.91
N GLY A 265 -17.51 8.89 -6.22
CA GLY A 265 -17.98 7.70 -5.50
C GLY A 265 -16.99 6.55 -5.55
N TYR A 266 -16.41 6.27 -6.72
CA TYR A 266 -15.40 5.21 -6.86
C TYR A 266 -14.07 5.58 -6.19
N THR A 267 -13.66 6.86 -6.19
CA THR A 267 -12.46 7.30 -5.46
C THR A 267 -12.66 7.18 -3.94
N VAL A 268 -13.84 7.51 -3.43
CA VAL A 268 -14.19 7.25 -2.02
C VAL A 268 -14.13 5.75 -1.72
N LEU A 269 -14.69 4.91 -2.60
CA LEU A 269 -14.62 3.47 -2.47
C LEU A 269 -13.17 2.96 -2.46
N LEU A 270 -12.31 3.49 -3.34
CA LEU A 270 -10.88 3.19 -3.36
C LEU A 270 -10.23 3.54 -2.01
N CYS A 271 -10.46 4.74 -1.46
CA CYS A 271 -9.94 5.13 -0.15
C CYS A 271 -10.32 4.13 0.94
N PHE A 272 -11.60 3.76 1.04
CA PHE A 272 -12.09 2.79 2.03
C PHE A 272 -11.51 1.39 1.83
N THR A 273 -11.36 0.93 0.59
CA THR A 273 -10.76 -0.38 0.32
C THR A 273 -9.27 -0.38 0.64
N LEU A 274 -8.54 0.68 0.32
CA LEU A 274 -7.13 0.82 0.66
C LEU A 274 -6.89 0.79 2.17
N PHE A 275 -7.72 1.45 2.98
CA PHE A 275 -7.65 1.33 4.45
C PHE A 275 -7.80 -0.10 4.95
N LYS A 276 -8.61 -0.91 4.28
CA LYS A 276 -8.85 -2.31 4.66
C LYS A 276 -7.76 -3.27 4.17
N THR A 277 -6.90 -2.87 3.23
CA THR A 277 -5.88 -3.78 2.68
C THR A 277 -4.93 -4.31 3.74
N GLY A 278 -4.53 -3.50 4.73
CA GLY A 278 -3.66 -3.93 5.82
C GLY A 278 -4.30 -5.00 6.71
N SER A 279 -5.55 -4.80 7.13
CA SER A 279 -6.26 -5.78 7.94
C SER A 279 -6.58 -7.06 7.16
N LEU A 280 -6.90 -6.94 5.88
CA LEU A 280 -7.15 -8.06 4.98
C LEU A 280 -5.87 -8.89 4.78
N ALA A 281 -4.73 -8.23 4.54
CA ALA A 281 -3.44 -8.90 4.45
C ALA A 281 -3.11 -9.67 5.73
N LYS A 282 -3.26 -9.04 6.90
CA LYS A 282 -3.04 -9.69 8.20
C LYS A 282 -3.95 -10.91 8.37
N SER A 283 -5.22 -10.80 7.99
CA SER A 283 -6.18 -11.92 8.05
C SER A 283 -5.78 -13.08 7.13
N ILE A 284 -5.34 -12.80 5.89
CA ILE A 284 -4.90 -13.83 4.93
C ILE A 284 -3.69 -14.60 5.45
N PHE A 285 -2.72 -13.92 6.06
CA PHE A 285 -1.51 -14.55 6.60
C PHE A 285 -1.65 -15.06 8.04
N GLY A 286 -2.84 -14.93 8.66
CA GLY A 286 -3.09 -15.34 10.04
C GLY A 286 -2.23 -14.59 11.05
N ALA A 287 -1.92 -13.32 10.78
CA ALA A 287 -1.19 -12.43 11.68
C ALA A 287 -2.18 -11.76 12.64
N HIS A 288 -1.87 -11.83 13.94
CA HIS A 288 -2.70 -11.28 15.03
C HIS A 288 -1.95 -10.25 15.83
#